data_020a671a536c0e59739a9b1c8d1ab40e
#
_entry.id   020a671a536c0e59739a9b1c8d1ab40e
#
_cell.length_a   1.000
_cell.length_b   1.000
_cell.length_c   1.000
_cell.angle_alpha   90.00
_cell.angle_beta   90.00
_cell.angle_gamma   90.00
#
_symmetry.space_group_name_H-M   'P 1'
#
loop_
_entity.id
_entity.type
_entity.pdbx_description
1 polymer ?
#
loop_
_entity_poly.entity_id
_entity_poly.type
_entity_poly.pdbx_seq_one_letter_code
_entity_poly.pdbx_strand_id
1 'polypeptide(L)'
;MKKYIVTAALCLAAVLPTFAQTRRVMTVHQKDGTTKVYKVNSIENVTFTDEALATLSNQWAYNDDVKDLSKVTMLDANGSYEFALYGSDNDTKPVFELTIPQSLMGKNIMLGSDDAQDVKVAYNGETPKLTGTLQAKFDKFKKNVTITLDAETADYSDLRCKWTNGAFTQIYTATNSIKTTNVNDVKTYNIASALVLNPATVGAATTFAFGDVKATTADGLLAGKIGVAVSISASKLYNGTIDLAADADSYTLKYIDYATRVTYEKVKAGTITTAKDKDGKLYIKINATFDDNRTIELEYYGATTAVESLDGMTPAVVSNSYKYYNADGDVAINRTIGQSYYKEYKGNTTFYFIPKDGSKTDSYNRVELKVSSDLINAGEIQLASLAANTSTSVFDLKLNGSYMLLQSYAAGHGYGNTPNNGTLTITKDASGNYTISLDVRNKYSNNYTENGGDNTQLVLDFKGTFEKY
;
A
#
# COMPACT_ATOMS: atom_id res chain seq x y z
N MET A 1 -34.65 -27.14 -17.88
CA MET A 1 -34.90 -28.33 -18.73
C MET A 1 -33.87 -28.30 -19.85
N LYS A 2 -32.78 -29.04 -19.69
CA LYS A 2 -31.81 -29.24 -20.77
C LYS A 2 -32.32 -30.37 -21.63
N LYS A 3 -32.67 -30.10 -22.89
CA LYS A 3 -32.96 -31.11 -23.86
C LYS A 3 -31.66 -31.66 -24.39
N TYR A 4 -31.34 -32.87 -24.03
CA TYR A 4 -30.26 -33.61 -24.69
C TYR A 4 -30.78 -33.95 -26.09
N ILE A 5 -30.28 -33.32 -27.13
CA ILE A 5 -30.53 -33.68 -28.50
C ILE A 5 -29.63 -34.86 -28.84
N VAL A 6 -30.10 -36.09 -28.62
CA VAL A 6 -29.48 -37.25 -29.22
C VAL A 6 -29.99 -37.29 -30.68
N THR A 7 -29.13 -36.85 -31.59
CA THR A 7 -29.44 -36.97 -33.01
C THR A 7 -29.23 -38.42 -33.43
N ALA A 8 -30.24 -39.21 -33.30
CA ALA A 8 -30.27 -40.52 -33.91
C ALA A 8 -30.63 -40.33 -35.40
N ALA A 9 -29.62 -40.31 -36.27
CA ALA A 9 -29.87 -40.32 -37.71
C ALA A 9 -30.32 -41.71 -38.11
N LEU A 10 -31.62 -41.89 -38.28
CA LEU A 10 -32.23 -43.11 -38.84
C LEU A 10 -32.14 -42.99 -40.37
N CYS A 11 -31.07 -43.49 -40.98
CA CYS A 11 -31.03 -43.64 -42.44
C CYS A 11 -31.82 -44.87 -42.84
N LEU A 12 -33.05 -44.66 -43.30
CA LEU A 12 -33.88 -45.72 -43.96
C LEU A 12 -33.46 -45.76 -45.46
N ALA A 13 -32.54 -46.65 -45.81
CA ALA A 13 -32.23 -46.95 -47.20
C ALA A 13 -33.15 -48.04 -47.69
N ALA A 14 -34.00 -47.68 -48.62
CA ALA A 14 -34.77 -48.67 -49.42
C ALA A 14 -33.80 -49.31 -50.43
N VAL A 15 -33.52 -50.59 -50.31
CA VAL A 15 -32.68 -51.34 -51.24
C VAL A 15 -33.51 -52.38 -52.00
N LEU A 16 -33.39 -52.34 -53.32
CA LEU A 16 -33.82 -53.39 -54.26
C LEU A 16 -32.99 -54.66 -54.02
N PRO A 17 -33.61 -55.85 -54.30
CA PRO A 17 -33.02 -57.11 -53.85
C PRO A 17 -31.90 -57.56 -54.78
N THR A 18 -30.65 -57.49 -54.31
CA THR A 18 -29.55 -58.32 -54.80
C THR A 18 -29.13 -59.25 -53.68
N PHE A 19 -28.87 -60.49 -53.98
CA PHE A 19 -28.69 -61.64 -53.07
C PHE A 19 -27.42 -61.55 -52.15
N ALA A 20 -27.30 -60.48 -51.40
CA ALA A 20 -26.48 -60.45 -50.24
C ALA A 20 -27.36 -60.36 -49.00
N GLN A 21 -27.26 -61.28 -48.05
CA GLN A 21 -27.94 -61.18 -46.77
C GLN A 21 -27.47 -59.91 -46.03
N THR A 22 -28.19 -58.83 -46.28
CA THR A 22 -27.95 -57.56 -45.55
C THR A 22 -28.61 -57.65 -44.19
N ARG A 23 -27.74 -57.50 -43.14
CA ARG A 23 -28.20 -57.44 -41.76
C ARG A 23 -28.48 -55.95 -41.43
N ARG A 24 -29.71 -55.64 -40.99
CA ARG A 24 -29.99 -54.29 -40.42
C ARG A 24 -29.32 -54.15 -39.06
N VAL A 25 -28.60 -53.05 -38.86
CA VAL A 25 -27.95 -52.69 -37.60
C VAL A 25 -28.32 -51.26 -37.24
N MET A 26 -28.50 -51.02 -35.94
CA MET A 26 -28.55 -49.69 -35.37
C MET A 26 -27.13 -49.32 -34.91
N THR A 27 -26.60 -48.24 -35.37
CA THR A 27 -25.30 -47.71 -34.96
C THR A 27 -25.51 -46.50 -34.08
N VAL A 28 -25.05 -46.56 -32.84
CA VAL A 28 -25.08 -45.46 -31.89
C VAL A 28 -23.67 -44.87 -31.85
N HIS A 29 -23.55 -43.66 -32.32
CA HIS A 29 -22.31 -42.87 -32.16
C HIS A 29 -22.43 -42.12 -30.84
N GLN A 30 -21.55 -42.47 -29.91
CA GLN A 30 -21.50 -41.79 -28.62
C GLN A 30 -20.69 -40.46 -28.76
N LYS A 31 -20.98 -39.48 -27.92
CA LYS A 31 -20.33 -38.19 -27.96
C LYS A 31 -18.82 -38.25 -27.65
N ASP A 32 -18.37 -39.30 -26.97
CA ASP A 32 -16.96 -39.63 -26.70
C ASP A 32 -16.20 -40.17 -27.91
N GLY A 33 -16.85 -40.22 -29.08
CA GLY A 33 -16.30 -40.73 -30.32
C GLY A 33 -16.39 -42.26 -30.45
N THR A 34 -16.89 -42.96 -29.43
CA THR A 34 -17.10 -44.41 -29.51
C THR A 34 -18.34 -44.76 -30.33
N THR A 35 -18.34 -45.93 -30.92
CA THR A 35 -19.46 -46.41 -31.72
C THR A 35 -19.87 -47.78 -31.25
N LYS A 36 -21.18 -47.94 -30.94
CA LYS A 36 -21.77 -49.24 -30.61
C LYS A 36 -22.74 -49.65 -31.70
N VAL A 37 -22.65 -50.88 -32.14
CA VAL A 37 -23.48 -51.46 -33.21
C VAL A 37 -24.38 -52.54 -32.63
N TYR A 38 -25.66 -52.37 -32.78
CA TYR A 38 -26.69 -53.32 -32.31
C TYR A 38 -27.38 -53.98 -33.50
N LYS A 39 -27.71 -55.27 -33.41
CA LYS A 39 -28.51 -55.96 -34.40
C LYS A 39 -29.97 -55.53 -34.23
N VAL A 40 -30.60 -54.92 -35.25
CA VAL A 40 -31.96 -54.41 -35.14
C VAL A 40 -32.97 -55.48 -34.69
N ASN A 41 -32.79 -56.74 -35.14
CA ASN A 41 -33.66 -57.85 -34.74
C ASN A 41 -33.50 -58.25 -33.25
N SER A 42 -32.54 -57.75 -32.54
CA SER A 42 -32.38 -57.99 -31.09
C SER A 42 -32.78 -56.78 -30.23
N ILE A 43 -33.32 -55.73 -30.84
CA ILE A 43 -33.84 -54.55 -30.20
C ILE A 43 -35.37 -54.64 -30.16
N GLU A 44 -35.90 -54.71 -28.96
CA GLU A 44 -37.36 -54.73 -28.77
C GLU A 44 -37.91 -53.30 -28.82
N ASN A 45 -37.28 -52.39 -28.11
CA ASN A 45 -37.60 -50.97 -28.16
C ASN A 45 -36.38 -50.13 -27.85
N VAL A 46 -36.40 -48.82 -28.15
CA VAL A 46 -35.43 -47.82 -27.74
C VAL A 46 -36.24 -46.76 -26.97
N THR A 47 -35.95 -46.65 -25.70
CA THR A 47 -36.60 -45.67 -24.83
C THR A 47 -35.60 -44.60 -24.42
N PHE A 48 -35.99 -43.35 -24.51
CA PHE A 48 -35.27 -42.22 -23.95
C PHE A 48 -36.03 -41.76 -22.72
N THR A 49 -35.35 -41.73 -21.57
CA THR A 49 -35.93 -41.26 -20.33
C THR A 49 -35.11 -40.08 -19.83
N ASP A 50 -35.79 -39.04 -19.38
CA ASP A 50 -35.14 -37.96 -18.67
C ASP A 50 -34.85 -38.46 -17.26
N GLU A 51 -33.56 -38.51 -16.90
CA GLU A 51 -33.14 -38.79 -15.54
C GLU A 51 -33.05 -37.51 -14.74
N ALA A 52 -33.65 -37.47 -13.55
CA ALA A 52 -33.60 -36.30 -12.68
C ALA A 52 -32.25 -36.23 -12.01
N LEU A 53 -31.47 -35.20 -12.32
CA LEU A 53 -30.20 -34.93 -11.64
C LEU A 53 -30.44 -34.59 -10.17
N ALA A 54 -29.52 -35.02 -9.30
CA ALA A 54 -29.55 -34.68 -7.88
C ALA A 54 -29.60 -33.16 -7.65
N THR A 55 -30.51 -32.73 -6.76
CA THR A 55 -30.58 -31.33 -6.33
C THR A 55 -29.44 -31.07 -5.34
N LEU A 56 -28.50 -30.19 -5.70
CA LEU A 56 -27.37 -29.83 -4.85
C LEU A 56 -27.74 -28.71 -3.86
N SER A 57 -27.17 -28.79 -2.65
CA SER A 57 -27.20 -27.72 -1.65
C SER A 57 -25.92 -27.78 -0.80
N ASN A 58 -25.02 -26.79 -0.94
CA ASN A 58 -23.67 -26.81 -0.43
C ASN A 58 -22.91 -28.08 -0.85
N GLN A 59 -23.06 -28.44 -2.11
CA GLN A 59 -22.52 -29.67 -2.69
C GLN A 59 -22.02 -29.43 -4.09
N TRP A 60 -21.21 -30.35 -4.57
CA TRP A 60 -20.79 -30.41 -5.95
C TRP A 60 -20.94 -31.84 -6.48
N ALA A 61 -21.00 -32.00 -7.79
CA ALA A 61 -21.06 -33.28 -8.45
C ALA A 61 -20.18 -33.30 -9.69
N TYR A 62 -19.50 -34.42 -9.88
CA TYR A 62 -18.87 -34.77 -11.14
C TYR A 62 -19.59 -36.03 -11.66
N ASN A 63 -20.33 -35.87 -12.74
CA ASN A 63 -21.35 -36.85 -13.16
C ASN A 63 -22.33 -37.12 -12.00
N ASP A 64 -22.50 -38.37 -11.59
CA ASP A 64 -23.40 -38.78 -10.52
C ASP A 64 -22.72 -38.82 -9.12
N ASP A 65 -21.44 -38.55 -9.03
CA ASP A 65 -20.68 -38.55 -7.75
C ASP A 65 -20.88 -37.21 -7.03
N VAL A 66 -21.76 -37.20 -6.03
CA VAL A 66 -22.08 -36.01 -5.24
C VAL A 66 -21.27 -35.96 -3.98
N LYS A 67 -20.67 -34.80 -3.69
CA LYS A 67 -19.83 -34.51 -2.51
C LYS A 67 -20.20 -33.18 -1.88
N ASP A 68 -19.91 -33.07 -0.59
CA ASP A 68 -20.20 -31.86 0.20
C ASP A 68 -19.16 -30.76 -0.05
N LEU A 69 -19.60 -29.52 0.11
CA LEU A 69 -18.79 -28.32 0.25
C LEU A 69 -18.93 -27.83 1.69
N SER A 70 -17.80 -27.53 2.35
CA SER A 70 -17.79 -27.09 3.74
C SER A 70 -17.44 -25.62 3.92
N LYS A 71 -16.62 -25.09 2.99
CA LYS A 71 -16.04 -23.74 3.14
C LYS A 71 -15.91 -23.04 1.80
N VAL A 72 -16.21 -21.75 1.79
CA VAL A 72 -15.91 -20.85 0.67
C VAL A 72 -15.03 -19.72 1.18
N THR A 73 -13.97 -19.41 0.45
CA THR A 73 -13.18 -18.19 0.65
C THR A 73 -13.34 -17.26 -0.55
N MET A 74 -13.16 -15.96 -0.33
CA MET A 74 -13.28 -14.94 -1.36
C MET A 74 -12.15 -13.92 -1.24
N LEU A 75 -11.49 -13.62 -2.35
CA LEU A 75 -10.54 -12.53 -2.51
C LEU A 75 -11.12 -11.50 -3.46
N ASP A 76 -11.08 -10.22 -3.07
CA ASP A 76 -11.36 -9.09 -3.96
C ASP A 76 -10.06 -8.71 -4.69
N ALA A 77 -9.96 -9.07 -5.95
CA ALA A 77 -8.77 -8.94 -6.78
C ALA A 77 -9.01 -7.94 -7.91
N ASN A 78 -8.85 -6.63 -7.60
CA ASN A 78 -8.80 -5.55 -8.60
C ASN A 78 -9.80 -5.65 -9.78
N GLY A 79 -11.09 -5.69 -9.47
CA GLY A 79 -12.16 -5.74 -10.47
C GLY A 79 -12.76 -7.12 -10.69
N SER A 80 -12.23 -8.16 -10.04
CA SER A 80 -12.79 -9.50 -10.03
C SER A 80 -12.92 -10.03 -8.61
N TYR A 81 -13.82 -10.96 -8.38
CA TYR A 81 -13.86 -11.79 -7.17
C TYR A 81 -13.31 -13.18 -7.49
N GLU A 82 -12.40 -13.63 -6.66
CA GLU A 82 -11.87 -14.98 -6.71
C GLU A 82 -12.47 -15.79 -5.57
N PHE A 83 -13.25 -16.80 -5.90
CA PHE A 83 -13.85 -17.71 -4.93
C PHE A 83 -13.12 -19.05 -4.97
N ALA A 84 -12.77 -19.57 -3.78
CA ALA A 84 -12.27 -20.93 -3.63
C ALA A 84 -13.24 -21.73 -2.75
N LEU A 85 -13.69 -22.89 -3.26
CA LEU A 85 -14.66 -23.77 -2.61
C LEU A 85 -13.95 -25.05 -2.20
N TYR A 86 -14.16 -25.47 -0.95
CA TYR A 86 -13.45 -26.59 -0.34
C TYR A 86 -14.41 -27.70 0.09
N GLY A 87 -14.00 -28.95 -0.11
CA GLY A 87 -14.76 -30.13 0.31
C GLY A 87 -14.72 -30.35 1.83
N SER A 88 -13.67 -29.91 2.51
CA SER A 88 -13.52 -30.00 3.96
C SER A 88 -12.89 -28.70 4.51
N ASP A 89 -13.18 -28.36 5.77
CA ASP A 89 -12.63 -27.19 6.46
C ASP A 89 -11.09 -27.26 6.60
N ASN A 90 -10.56 -28.47 6.64
CA ASN A 90 -9.14 -28.72 6.77
C ASN A 90 -8.40 -28.80 5.43
N ASP A 91 -9.11 -28.76 4.31
CA ASP A 91 -8.50 -28.82 3.01
C ASP A 91 -7.66 -27.56 2.75
N THR A 92 -6.43 -27.76 2.29
CA THR A 92 -5.51 -26.69 1.86
C THR A 92 -5.66 -26.36 0.38
N LYS A 93 -6.24 -27.29 -0.40
CA LYS A 93 -6.50 -27.10 -1.83
C LYS A 93 -8.02 -27.05 -2.07
N PRO A 94 -8.49 -26.06 -2.81
CA PRO A 94 -9.89 -25.98 -3.17
C PRO A 94 -10.26 -27.03 -4.22
N VAL A 95 -11.51 -27.43 -4.21
CA VAL A 95 -12.11 -28.24 -5.28
C VAL A 95 -12.42 -27.37 -6.50
N PHE A 96 -12.90 -26.14 -6.25
CA PHE A 96 -13.15 -25.14 -7.29
C PHE A 96 -12.45 -23.84 -6.98
N GLU A 97 -11.90 -23.21 -8.02
CA GLU A 97 -11.46 -21.83 -8.02
C GLU A 97 -12.18 -21.09 -9.15
N LEU A 98 -12.88 -20.02 -8.79
CA LEU A 98 -13.70 -19.24 -9.71
C LEU A 98 -13.21 -17.80 -9.71
N THR A 99 -12.80 -17.27 -10.86
CA THR A 99 -12.54 -15.83 -11.05
C THR A 99 -13.72 -15.23 -11.83
N ILE A 100 -14.40 -14.28 -11.21
CA ILE A 100 -15.61 -13.67 -11.78
C ILE A 100 -15.46 -12.14 -11.75
N PRO A 101 -15.46 -11.45 -12.90
CA PRO A 101 -15.48 -9.99 -12.94
C PRO A 101 -16.62 -9.41 -12.10
N GLN A 102 -16.36 -8.35 -11.35
CA GLN A 102 -17.35 -7.71 -10.48
C GLN A 102 -18.60 -7.26 -11.26
N SER A 103 -18.42 -6.86 -12.52
CA SER A 103 -19.51 -6.47 -13.44
C SER A 103 -20.46 -7.63 -13.80
N LEU A 104 -20.04 -8.88 -13.62
CA LEU A 104 -20.81 -10.08 -13.90
C LEU A 104 -21.47 -10.69 -12.67
N MET A 105 -21.20 -10.18 -11.48
CA MET A 105 -21.85 -10.64 -10.25
C MET A 105 -23.35 -10.46 -10.31
N GLY A 106 -24.08 -11.50 -9.92
CA GLY A 106 -25.55 -11.56 -9.98
C GLY A 106 -26.12 -11.90 -11.34
N LYS A 107 -25.33 -11.90 -12.41
CA LYS A 107 -25.78 -12.29 -13.76
C LYS A 107 -25.66 -13.79 -13.98
N ASN A 108 -26.44 -14.29 -14.92
CA ASN A 108 -26.28 -15.66 -15.43
C ASN A 108 -25.24 -15.64 -16.56
N ILE A 109 -24.10 -16.25 -16.33
CA ILE A 109 -22.92 -16.24 -17.20
C ILE A 109 -22.96 -17.51 -18.06
N MET A 110 -22.96 -17.38 -19.38
CA MET A 110 -22.87 -18.49 -20.30
C MET A 110 -21.41 -18.84 -20.55
N LEU A 111 -20.93 -19.92 -19.95
CA LEU A 111 -19.55 -20.39 -20.13
C LEU A 111 -19.31 -20.82 -21.57
N GLY A 112 -18.13 -20.46 -22.12
CA GLY A 112 -17.79 -20.70 -23.51
C GLY A 112 -18.31 -19.65 -24.49
N SER A 113 -19.05 -18.62 -24.03
CA SER A 113 -19.42 -17.47 -24.85
C SER A 113 -18.39 -16.35 -24.77
N ASP A 114 -18.47 -15.40 -25.71
CA ASP A 114 -17.59 -14.22 -25.76
C ASP A 114 -17.73 -13.33 -24.50
N ASP A 115 -18.92 -13.31 -23.89
CA ASP A 115 -19.17 -12.51 -22.67
C ASP A 115 -18.49 -13.11 -21.41
N ALA A 116 -17.98 -14.33 -21.49
CA ALA A 116 -17.36 -15.04 -20.37
C ALA A 116 -15.82 -15.15 -20.49
N GLN A 117 -15.18 -14.40 -21.38
CA GLN A 117 -13.73 -14.52 -21.64
C GLN A 117 -12.87 -14.28 -20.38
N ASP A 118 -13.28 -13.37 -19.50
CA ASP A 118 -12.58 -13.04 -18.25
C ASP A 118 -13.00 -13.93 -17.07
N VAL A 119 -13.92 -14.85 -17.27
CA VAL A 119 -14.36 -15.81 -16.26
C VAL A 119 -13.48 -17.04 -16.31
N LYS A 120 -12.91 -17.41 -15.17
CA LYS A 120 -12.12 -18.64 -15.04
C LYS A 120 -12.79 -19.58 -14.06
N VAL A 121 -12.80 -20.85 -14.42
CA VAL A 121 -13.26 -21.94 -13.58
C VAL A 121 -12.17 -22.99 -13.56
N ALA A 122 -11.56 -23.21 -12.41
CA ALA A 122 -10.69 -24.36 -12.20
C ALA A 122 -11.40 -25.41 -11.34
N TYR A 123 -11.15 -26.67 -11.65
CA TYR A 123 -11.63 -27.84 -10.93
C TYR A 123 -10.44 -28.76 -10.61
N ASN A 124 -10.24 -29.03 -9.32
CA ASN A 124 -9.09 -29.81 -8.82
C ASN A 124 -7.73 -29.31 -9.32
N GLY A 125 -7.59 -27.95 -9.51
CA GLY A 125 -6.37 -27.32 -9.97
C GLY A 125 -6.16 -27.32 -11.49
N GLU A 126 -7.09 -27.88 -12.26
CA GLU A 126 -7.10 -27.83 -13.72
C GLU A 126 -8.14 -26.84 -14.23
N THR A 127 -7.92 -26.28 -15.41
CA THR A 127 -8.85 -25.33 -16.04
C THR A 127 -9.50 -26.01 -17.25
N PRO A 128 -10.56 -26.80 -17.04
CA PRO A 128 -11.23 -27.51 -18.13
C PRO A 128 -11.95 -26.53 -19.04
N LYS A 129 -12.07 -26.87 -20.32
CA LYS A 129 -12.97 -26.16 -21.22
C LYS A 129 -14.40 -26.54 -20.88
N LEU A 130 -15.18 -25.55 -20.46
CA LEU A 130 -16.55 -25.72 -19.99
C LEU A 130 -17.56 -25.06 -20.92
N THR A 131 -18.73 -25.70 -21.07
CA THR A 131 -19.94 -25.12 -21.63
C THR A 131 -21.07 -25.25 -20.61
N GLY A 132 -21.90 -24.24 -20.46
CA GLY A 132 -22.97 -24.26 -19.45
C GLY A 132 -23.18 -22.91 -18.80
N THR A 133 -23.58 -22.91 -17.54
CA THR A 133 -23.91 -21.67 -16.83
C THR A 133 -23.21 -21.56 -15.50
N LEU A 134 -22.77 -20.33 -15.16
CA LEU A 134 -22.26 -19.96 -13.87
C LEU A 134 -23.02 -18.73 -13.36
N GLN A 135 -23.43 -18.74 -12.11
CA GLN A 135 -23.97 -17.58 -11.43
C GLN A 135 -23.34 -17.48 -10.03
N ALA A 136 -22.86 -16.28 -9.67
CA ALA A 136 -22.48 -15.95 -8.30
C ALA A 136 -23.19 -14.67 -7.89
N LYS A 137 -23.80 -14.67 -6.71
CA LYS A 137 -24.60 -13.55 -6.21
C LYS A 137 -24.42 -13.39 -4.72
N PHE A 138 -24.08 -12.18 -4.28
CA PHE A 138 -24.10 -11.82 -2.86
C PHE A 138 -25.52 -11.59 -2.34
N ASP A 139 -25.71 -11.79 -1.04
CA ASP A 139 -26.87 -11.30 -0.34
C ASP A 139 -26.88 -9.75 -0.27
N LYS A 140 -27.97 -9.17 0.24
CA LYS A 140 -28.13 -7.71 0.37
C LYS A 140 -27.01 -7.05 1.20
N PHE A 141 -26.43 -7.78 2.13
CA PHE A 141 -25.42 -7.28 3.05
C PHE A 141 -23.98 -7.69 2.68
N LYS A 142 -23.81 -8.41 1.57
CA LYS A 142 -22.55 -9.01 1.10
C LYS A 142 -21.85 -9.88 2.16
N LYS A 143 -22.63 -10.52 3.02
CA LYS A 143 -22.14 -11.46 4.06
C LYS A 143 -22.18 -12.90 3.62
N ASN A 144 -23.10 -13.20 2.72
CA ASN A 144 -23.29 -14.53 2.16
C ASN A 144 -23.22 -14.47 0.63
N VAL A 145 -22.88 -15.59 0.04
CA VAL A 145 -22.84 -15.76 -1.41
C VAL A 145 -23.62 -17.01 -1.81
N THR A 146 -24.32 -16.92 -2.92
CA THR A 146 -24.84 -18.09 -3.64
C THR A 146 -24.04 -18.27 -4.91
N ILE A 147 -23.50 -19.46 -5.12
CA ILE A 147 -22.77 -19.83 -6.33
C ILE A 147 -23.46 -21.04 -6.93
N THR A 148 -23.74 -20.98 -8.21
CA THR A 148 -24.34 -22.11 -8.97
C THR A 148 -23.54 -22.29 -10.25
N LEU A 149 -22.92 -23.44 -10.41
CA LEU A 149 -22.25 -23.89 -11.63
C LEU A 149 -23.05 -25.09 -12.16
N ASP A 150 -23.40 -25.06 -13.41
CA ASP A 150 -24.02 -26.14 -14.13
C ASP A 150 -23.38 -26.19 -15.51
N ALA A 151 -22.39 -27.06 -15.69
CA ALA A 151 -21.54 -27.09 -16.85
C ALA A 151 -21.19 -28.49 -17.29
N GLU A 152 -20.80 -28.61 -18.54
CA GLU A 152 -20.32 -29.83 -19.20
C GLU A 152 -18.87 -29.59 -19.66
N THR A 153 -17.99 -30.55 -19.42
CA THR A 153 -16.63 -30.55 -19.89
C THR A 153 -16.50 -30.96 -21.35
N ALA A 154 -15.36 -30.82 -21.97
CA ALA A 154 -15.17 -31.18 -23.38
C ALA A 154 -15.34 -32.68 -23.67
N ASP A 155 -15.20 -33.52 -22.67
CA ASP A 155 -15.44 -34.99 -22.73
C ASP A 155 -16.89 -35.36 -22.34
N TYR A 156 -17.77 -34.37 -22.23
CA TYR A 156 -19.20 -34.51 -21.90
C TYR A 156 -19.48 -35.01 -20.48
N SER A 157 -18.55 -34.80 -19.56
CA SER A 157 -18.80 -35.05 -18.14
C SER A 157 -19.52 -33.85 -17.51
N ASP A 158 -20.57 -34.14 -16.72
CA ASP A 158 -21.28 -33.10 -15.97
C ASP A 158 -20.43 -32.61 -14.80
N LEU A 159 -20.28 -31.29 -14.69
CA LEU A 159 -19.62 -30.63 -13.58
C LEU A 159 -20.56 -29.60 -12.97
N ARG A 160 -21.03 -29.88 -11.77
CA ARG A 160 -22.06 -29.06 -11.10
C ARG A 160 -21.59 -28.68 -9.70
N CYS A 161 -21.92 -27.47 -9.29
CA CYS A 161 -21.61 -26.98 -7.94
C CYS A 161 -22.72 -26.05 -7.49
N LYS A 162 -23.12 -26.15 -6.21
CA LYS A 162 -24.02 -25.20 -5.61
C LYS A 162 -23.64 -24.90 -4.17
N TRP A 163 -23.36 -23.64 -3.92
CA TRP A 163 -23.22 -23.04 -2.58
C TRP A 163 -24.43 -22.13 -2.36
N THR A 164 -25.23 -22.39 -1.34
CA THR A 164 -26.55 -21.76 -1.18
C THR A 164 -26.53 -20.78 -0.04
N ASN A 165 -26.53 -19.47 -0.35
CA ASN A 165 -26.60 -18.37 0.63
C ASN A 165 -25.75 -18.60 1.87
N GLY A 166 -24.57 -19.18 1.67
CA GLY A 166 -23.63 -19.51 2.73
C GLY A 166 -22.65 -18.38 2.98
N ALA A 167 -22.16 -18.31 4.23
CA ALA A 167 -21.08 -17.43 4.60
C ALA A 167 -19.81 -17.78 3.84
N PHE A 168 -18.96 -16.78 3.60
CA PHE A 168 -17.64 -16.96 3.05
C PHE A 168 -16.59 -16.28 3.95
N THR A 169 -15.37 -16.79 3.90
CA THR A 169 -14.23 -16.14 4.56
C THR A 169 -13.55 -15.20 3.58
N GLN A 170 -13.55 -13.92 3.87
CA GLN A 170 -12.80 -12.93 3.09
C GLN A 170 -11.29 -13.15 3.28
N ILE A 171 -10.57 -13.26 2.17
CA ILE A 171 -9.11 -13.28 2.12
C ILE A 171 -8.63 -11.90 1.66
N TYR A 172 -7.55 -11.43 2.23
CA TYR A 172 -6.92 -10.17 1.86
C TYR A 172 -5.49 -10.42 1.40
N THR A 173 -5.09 -9.73 0.35
CA THR A 173 -3.72 -9.62 -0.10
C THR A 173 -3.40 -8.15 -0.31
N ALA A 174 -2.16 -7.76 -0.10
CA ALA A 174 -1.68 -6.41 -0.34
C ALA A 174 -0.22 -6.42 -0.75
N THR A 175 0.19 -5.42 -1.50
CA THR A 175 1.60 -5.22 -1.89
C THR A 175 2.47 -4.79 -0.70
N ASN A 176 1.85 -4.38 0.42
CA ASN A 176 2.50 -3.79 1.59
C ASN A 176 3.42 -2.64 1.17
N SER A 177 2.88 -1.70 0.43
CA SER A 177 3.62 -0.59 -0.13
C SER A 177 2.87 0.73 -0.06
N ILE A 178 3.64 1.82 -0.11
CA ILE A 178 3.17 3.18 -0.30
C ILE A 178 3.77 3.67 -1.62
N LYS A 179 2.93 3.97 -2.58
CA LYS A 179 3.32 4.60 -3.83
C LYS A 179 2.90 6.05 -3.80
N THR A 180 3.82 6.94 -4.13
CA THR A 180 3.58 8.39 -4.23
C THR A 180 3.82 8.85 -5.65
N THR A 181 2.98 9.78 -6.12
CA THR A 181 3.17 10.41 -7.42
C THR A 181 3.10 11.91 -7.25
N ASN A 182 4.15 12.61 -7.69
CA ASN A 182 4.18 14.06 -7.76
C ASN A 182 4.58 14.45 -9.18
N VAL A 183 3.62 14.92 -9.97
CA VAL A 183 3.76 15.21 -11.41
C VAL A 183 4.31 13.98 -12.15
N ASN A 184 5.62 13.93 -12.43
CA ASN A 184 6.28 12.84 -13.13
C ASN A 184 7.22 12.01 -12.23
N ASP A 185 7.30 12.35 -10.93
CA ASP A 185 8.14 11.63 -9.96
C ASP A 185 7.29 10.59 -9.23
N VAL A 186 7.46 9.32 -9.61
CA VAL A 186 6.78 8.18 -9.01
C VAL A 186 7.77 7.43 -8.15
N LYS A 187 7.44 7.27 -6.86
CA LYS A 187 8.24 6.51 -5.90
C LYS A 187 7.39 5.46 -5.21
N THR A 188 7.99 4.30 -4.98
CA THR A 188 7.35 3.21 -4.23
C THR A 188 8.23 2.83 -3.04
N TYR A 189 7.61 2.71 -1.88
CA TYR A 189 8.25 2.37 -0.61
C TYR A 189 7.59 1.13 -0.03
N ASN A 190 8.37 0.16 0.42
CA ASN A 190 7.82 -0.99 1.14
C ASN A 190 7.44 -0.58 2.56
N ILE A 191 6.28 -0.97 3.02
CA ILE A 191 5.85 -0.75 4.41
C ILE A 191 6.63 -1.71 5.31
N ALA A 192 7.48 -1.16 6.17
CA ALA A 192 8.25 -1.91 7.15
C ALA A 192 7.64 -1.86 8.56
N SER A 193 6.76 -0.87 8.80
CA SER A 193 6.04 -0.72 10.07
C SER A 193 4.60 -0.30 9.85
N ALA A 194 3.72 -0.90 10.64
CA ALA A 194 2.32 -0.51 10.78
C ALA A 194 2.00 -0.40 12.27
N LEU A 195 1.80 0.82 12.75
CA LEU A 195 1.47 1.14 14.13
C LEU A 195 -0.03 1.42 14.25
N VAL A 196 -0.60 1.13 15.41
CA VAL A 196 -1.99 1.45 15.72
C VAL A 196 -2.10 2.13 17.07
N LEU A 197 -2.74 3.29 17.10
CA LEU A 197 -3.21 3.95 18.30
C LEU A 197 -4.70 3.63 18.47
N ASN A 198 -4.98 2.75 19.43
CA ASN A 198 -6.35 2.42 19.76
C ASN A 198 -6.99 3.57 20.56
N PRO A 199 -8.28 3.85 20.34
CA PRO A 199 -8.97 4.91 21.07
C PRO A 199 -9.04 4.62 22.58
N ALA A 200 -8.81 5.64 23.40
CA ALA A 200 -8.95 5.55 24.85
C ALA A 200 -10.40 5.37 25.29
N THR A 201 -11.37 5.80 24.48
CA THR A 201 -12.81 5.72 24.74
C THR A 201 -13.51 4.98 23.60
N VAL A 202 -14.54 4.21 23.98
CA VAL A 202 -15.38 3.50 23.01
C VAL A 202 -16.05 4.53 22.08
N GLY A 203 -15.99 4.28 20.79
CA GLY A 203 -16.59 5.16 19.78
C GLY A 203 -15.67 6.27 19.24
N ALA A 204 -14.49 6.47 19.83
CA ALA A 204 -13.50 7.38 19.26
C ALA A 204 -12.77 6.76 18.05
N ALA A 205 -12.11 7.61 17.30
CA ALA A 205 -11.39 7.19 16.09
C ALA A 205 -10.17 6.31 16.42
N THR A 206 -9.87 5.36 15.55
CA THR A 206 -8.63 4.58 15.55
C THR A 206 -7.66 5.19 14.55
N THR A 207 -6.40 5.36 14.95
CA THR A 207 -5.36 5.90 14.10
C THR A 207 -4.33 4.84 13.75
N PHE A 208 -4.05 4.70 12.46
CA PHE A 208 -2.96 3.85 11.94
C PHE A 208 -1.84 4.72 11.41
N ALA A 209 -0.60 4.27 11.61
CA ALA A 209 0.57 4.93 11.03
C ALA A 209 1.46 3.90 10.34
N PHE A 210 1.93 4.25 9.15
CA PHE A 210 2.75 3.40 8.29
C PHE A 210 4.04 4.11 7.94
N GLY A 211 5.13 3.35 7.85
CA GLY A 211 6.42 3.86 7.43
C GLY A 211 7.28 2.81 6.74
N ASP A 212 8.29 3.29 6.02
CA ASP A 212 9.24 2.47 5.26
C ASP A 212 10.46 2.02 6.08
N VAL A 213 10.44 2.26 7.38
CA VAL A 213 11.46 1.86 8.34
C VAL A 213 10.85 1.00 9.45
N LYS A 214 11.62 0.06 9.99
CA LYS A 214 11.19 -0.70 11.17
C LYS A 214 11.13 0.20 12.39
N ALA A 215 9.96 0.38 12.94
CA ALA A 215 9.69 1.17 14.13
C ALA A 215 8.64 0.49 15.01
N THR A 216 8.76 0.67 16.32
CA THR A 216 7.79 0.23 17.33
C THR A 216 7.18 1.43 18.07
N THR A 217 7.63 2.65 17.74
CA THR A 217 7.19 3.92 18.31
C THR A 217 6.99 4.93 17.18
N ALA A 218 6.25 6.00 17.44
CA ALA A 218 5.93 7.02 16.46
C ALA A 218 7.17 7.79 15.99
N ASP A 219 8.04 8.18 16.91
CA ASP A 219 9.30 8.88 16.63
C ASP A 219 10.29 8.00 15.86
N GLY A 220 10.25 6.70 16.04
CA GLY A 220 11.05 5.76 15.24
C GLY A 220 10.77 5.83 13.74
N LEU A 221 9.57 6.27 13.32
CA LEU A 221 9.23 6.47 11.92
C LEU A 221 10.00 7.61 11.27
N LEU A 222 10.49 8.59 12.05
CA LEU A 222 11.28 9.72 11.53
C LEU A 222 12.60 9.30 10.85
N ALA A 223 13.11 8.11 11.16
CA ALA A 223 14.30 7.56 10.51
C ALA A 223 14.03 7.06 9.08
N GLY A 224 12.76 6.97 8.67
CA GLY A 224 12.34 6.60 7.32
C GLY A 224 12.36 7.76 6.34
N LYS A 225 11.88 7.49 5.13
CA LYS A 225 11.71 8.48 4.06
C LYS A 225 10.28 8.98 3.99
N ILE A 226 9.33 8.15 4.38
CA ILE A 226 7.90 8.42 4.25
C ILE A 226 7.13 7.94 5.48
N GLY A 227 6.10 8.71 5.86
CA GLY A 227 5.09 8.32 6.83
C GLY A 227 3.69 8.60 6.32
N VAL A 228 2.76 7.72 6.63
CA VAL A 228 1.32 7.95 6.39
C VAL A 228 0.59 7.68 7.68
N ALA A 229 -0.18 8.65 8.16
CA ALA A 229 -1.08 8.49 9.28
C ALA A 229 -2.53 8.67 8.82
N VAL A 230 -3.39 7.76 9.23
CA VAL A 230 -4.81 7.81 8.95
C VAL A 230 -5.61 7.52 10.21
N SER A 231 -6.48 8.46 10.58
CA SER A 231 -7.43 8.28 11.68
C SER A 231 -8.81 8.04 11.08
N ILE A 232 -9.52 7.04 11.55
CA ILE A 232 -10.82 6.64 11.02
C ILE A 232 -11.83 6.56 12.17
N SER A 233 -12.97 7.21 11.97
CA SER A 233 -14.09 7.18 12.95
C SER A 233 -14.58 5.76 13.18
N ALA A 234 -14.99 5.44 14.41
CA ALA A 234 -15.47 4.11 14.78
C ALA A 234 -16.64 3.62 13.91
N SER A 235 -17.48 4.52 13.44
CA SER A 235 -18.64 4.19 12.57
C SER A 235 -18.25 3.72 11.16
N LYS A 236 -17.07 4.14 10.69
CA LYS A 236 -16.56 3.81 9.34
C LYS A 236 -15.47 2.75 9.36
N LEU A 237 -14.82 2.54 10.50
CA LEU A 237 -13.77 1.54 10.65
C LEU A 237 -14.31 0.14 10.37
N TYR A 238 -13.69 -0.57 9.43
CA TYR A 238 -14.10 -1.90 8.93
C TYR A 238 -15.52 -1.98 8.36
N ASN A 239 -16.09 -0.84 7.99
CA ASN A 239 -17.47 -0.73 7.52
C ASN A 239 -17.55 -0.09 6.12
N GLY A 240 -17.05 -0.84 5.14
CA GLY A 240 -17.10 -0.44 3.73
C GLY A 240 -15.98 0.53 3.33
N THR A 241 -16.24 1.28 2.28
CA THR A 241 -15.31 2.25 1.68
C THR A 241 -15.71 3.66 2.07
N ILE A 242 -14.76 4.46 2.51
CA ILE A 242 -14.89 5.88 2.82
C ILE A 242 -14.56 6.65 1.54
N ASP A 243 -15.46 7.51 1.08
CA ASP A 243 -15.18 8.48 0.04
C ASP A 243 -14.56 9.73 0.68
N LEU A 244 -13.32 10.06 0.29
CA LEU A 244 -12.55 11.13 0.94
C LEU A 244 -13.12 12.54 0.66
N ALA A 245 -13.86 12.71 -0.42
CA ALA A 245 -14.52 13.98 -0.71
C ALA A 245 -15.89 14.12 0.01
N ALA A 246 -16.65 13.02 0.12
CA ALA A 246 -17.98 13.01 0.68
C ALA A 246 -18.01 12.83 2.20
N ASP A 247 -17.06 12.05 2.75
CA ASP A 247 -17.02 11.64 4.16
C ASP A 247 -15.93 12.37 4.97
N ALA A 248 -15.66 13.65 4.69
CA ALA A 248 -14.54 14.41 5.26
C ALA A 248 -14.44 14.39 6.80
N ASP A 249 -15.58 14.33 7.50
CA ASP A 249 -15.62 14.27 8.97
C ASP A 249 -15.33 12.87 9.53
N SER A 250 -15.19 11.87 8.68
CA SER A 250 -15.04 10.46 9.09
C SER A 250 -13.60 10.01 9.18
N TYR A 251 -12.66 10.84 8.73
CA TYR A 251 -11.25 10.50 8.71
C TYR A 251 -10.35 11.73 8.87
N THR A 252 -9.09 11.49 9.21
CA THR A 252 -7.98 12.40 8.92
C THR A 252 -6.89 11.62 8.20
N LEU A 253 -6.23 12.22 7.22
CA LEU A 253 -5.15 11.58 6.49
C LEU A 253 -3.97 12.55 6.39
N LYS A 254 -2.79 12.08 6.79
CA LYS A 254 -1.53 12.81 6.69
C LYS A 254 -0.54 11.98 5.90
N TYR A 255 0.06 12.59 4.91
CA TYR A 255 1.23 12.09 4.23
C TYR A 255 2.42 12.94 4.63
N ILE A 256 3.49 12.31 5.09
CA ILE A 256 4.69 12.97 5.61
C ILE A 256 5.89 12.54 4.76
N ASP A 257 6.53 13.50 4.14
CA ASP A 257 7.82 13.32 3.48
C ASP A 257 8.91 13.72 4.49
N TYR A 258 9.59 12.73 5.06
CA TYR A 258 10.61 12.97 6.09
C TYR A 258 11.87 13.64 5.53
N ALA A 259 12.20 13.39 4.26
CA ALA A 259 13.37 14.01 3.64
C ALA A 259 13.21 15.53 3.50
N THR A 260 12.01 15.97 3.15
CA THR A 260 11.69 17.40 2.99
C THR A 260 11.01 18.00 4.23
N ARG A 261 10.70 17.19 5.24
CA ARG A 261 9.97 17.56 6.46
C ARG A 261 8.63 18.25 6.18
N VAL A 262 7.95 17.81 5.11
CA VAL A 262 6.64 18.37 4.72
C VAL A 262 5.54 17.39 5.04
N THR A 263 4.49 17.90 5.65
CA THR A 263 3.26 17.16 5.90
C THR A 263 2.16 17.67 4.98
N TYR A 264 1.50 16.74 4.29
CA TYR A 264 0.36 16.98 3.41
C TYR A 264 -0.90 16.45 4.10
N GLU A 265 -1.88 17.33 4.34
CA GLU A 265 -3.10 17.02 5.10
C GLU A 265 -4.37 17.36 4.33
N LYS A 266 -4.29 18.23 3.32
CA LYS A 266 -5.44 18.67 2.55
C LYS A 266 -5.74 17.67 1.44
N VAL A 267 -6.67 16.79 1.73
CA VAL A 267 -7.13 15.76 0.77
C VAL A 267 -8.25 16.32 -0.09
N LYS A 268 -8.12 16.14 -1.40
CA LYS A 268 -9.09 16.60 -2.41
C LYS A 268 -10.09 15.51 -2.78
N ALA A 269 -9.61 14.27 -2.95
CA ALA A 269 -10.45 13.16 -3.39
C ALA A 269 -9.75 11.81 -3.12
N GLY A 270 -10.51 10.74 -3.19
CA GLY A 270 -9.99 9.38 -3.10
C GLY A 270 -10.87 8.47 -2.27
N THR A 271 -10.29 7.35 -1.84
CA THR A 271 -11.01 6.34 -1.06
C THR A 271 -10.11 5.72 0.02
N ILE A 272 -10.72 5.33 1.13
CA ILE A 272 -10.11 4.45 2.13
C ILE A 272 -11.01 3.23 2.32
N THR A 273 -10.42 2.05 2.21
CA THR A 273 -11.10 0.79 2.55
C THR A 273 -10.33 0.12 3.68
N THR A 274 -11.04 -0.31 4.72
CA THR A 274 -10.44 -1.06 5.83
C THR A 274 -11.22 -2.31 6.11
N ALA A 275 -10.50 -3.35 6.51
CA ALA A 275 -11.08 -4.58 6.98
C ALA A 275 -10.17 -5.23 8.03
N LYS A 276 -10.72 -6.20 8.72
CA LYS A 276 -9.98 -7.01 9.68
C LYS A 276 -10.28 -8.47 9.38
N ASP A 277 -9.25 -9.28 9.26
CA ASP A 277 -9.44 -10.71 9.04
C ASP A 277 -9.79 -11.45 10.35
N LYS A 278 -10.04 -12.76 10.24
CA LYS A 278 -10.34 -13.63 11.38
C LYS A 278 -9.21 -13.70 12.42
N ASP A 279 -7.97 -13.45 12.02
CA ASP A 279 -6.78 -13.48 12.87
C ASP A 279 -6.42 -12.10 13.44
N GLY A 280 -7.28 -11.11 13.16
CA GLY A 280 -7.13 -9.74 13.66
C GLY A 280 -6.16 -8.88 12.87
N LYS A 281 -5.64 -9.36 11.72
CA LYS A 281 -4.78 -8.57 10.86
C LYS A 281 -5.56 -7.48 10.14
N LEU A 282 -4.93 -6.32 10.02
CA LEU A 282 -5.49 -5.19 9.29
C LEU A 282 -5.30 -5.37 7.80
N TYR A 283 -6.36 -5.17 7.02
CA TYR A 283 -6.30 -4.80 5.62
C TYR A 283 -6.67 -3.33 5.49
N ILE A 284 -5.85 -2.56 4.81
CA ILE A 284 -6.14 -1.16 4.47
C ILE A 284 -5.64 -0.84 3.06
N LYS A 285 -6.51 -0.17 2.31
CA LYS A 285 -6.19 0.39 1.01
C LYS A 285 -6.59 1.86 1.01
N ILE A 286 -5.66 2.73 0.65
CA ILE A 286 -5.85 4.17 0.54
C ILE A 286 -5.44 4.59 -0.87
N ASN A 287 -6.33 5.26 -1.56
CA ASN A 287 -6.04 6.01 -2.78
C ASN A 287 -6.44 7.45 -2.51
N ALA A 288 -5.50 8.37 -2.46
CA ALA A 288 -5.79 9.76 -2.13
C ALA A 288 -5.06 10.73 -3.06
N THR A 289 -5.77 11.79 -3.42
CA THR A 289 -5.23 12.95 -4.14
C THR A 289 -5.30 14.15 -3.22
N PHE A 290 -4.18 14.85 -3.06
CA PHE A 290 -4.05 16.06 -2.26
C PHE A 290 -4.31 17.33 -3.11
N ASP A 291 -4.48 18.48 -2.45
CA ASP A 291 -4.80 19.77 -3.12
C ASP A 291 -3.74 20.19 -4.14
N ASP A 292 -2.47 19.81 -3.95
CA ASP A 292 -1.36 20.07 -4.87
C ASP A 292 -1.27 19.04 -6.03
N ASN A 293 -2.31 18.19 -6.20
CA ASN A 293 -2.41 17.10 -7.16
C ASN A 293 -1.40 15.96 -6.95
N ARG A 294 -0.70 15.92 -5.83
CA ARG A 294 0.07 14.74 -5.40
C ARG A 294 -0.89 13.61 -5.08
N THR A 295 -0.48 12.38 -5.38
CA THR A 295 -1.26 11.19 -5.01
C THR A 295 -0.48 10.24 -4.11
N ILE A 296 -1.20 9.52 -3.26
CA ILE A 296 -0.70 8.34 -2.58
C ILE A 296 -1.61 7.14 -2.86
N GLU A 297 -0.99 6.00 -3.08
CA GLU A 297 -1.61 4.68 -3.11
C GLU A 297 -0.95 3.85 -2.01
N LEU A 298 -1.69 3.48 -0.98
CA LEU A 298 -1.20 2.63 0.11
C LEU A 298 -2.01 1.35 0.15
N GLU A 299 -1.33 0.22 0.17
CA GLU A 299 -1.93 -1.08 0.44
C GLU A 299 -1.15 -1.78 1.54
N TYR A 300 -1.86 -2.24 2.56
CA TYR A 300 -1.27 -3.01 3.64
C TYR A 300 -2.19 -4.15 4.08
N TYR A 301 -1.60 -5.33 4.28
CA TYR A 301 -2.23 -6.45 4.96
C TYR A 301 -1.24 -7.10 5.92
N GLY A 302 -1.54 -7.06 7.20
CA GLY A 302 -0.66 -7.61 8.21
C GLY A 302 -1.04 -7.25 9.65
N ALA A 303 -0.21 -7.69 10.58
CA ALA A 303 -0.33 -7.35 11.98
C ALA A 303 0.08 -5.88 12.21
N THR A 304 -0.54 -5.23 13.18
CA THR A 304 -0.19 -3.88 13.63
C THR A 304 0.44 -3.92 15.02
N THR A 305 1.34 -2.99 15.29
CA THR A 305 1.94 -2.79 16.61
C THR A 305 1.17 -1.70 17.35
N ALA A 306 0.59 -2.01 18.51
CA ALA A 306 -0.09 -1.02 19.34
C ALA A 306 0.91 -0.04 19.96
N VAL A 307 0.57 1.25 19.94
CA VAL A 307 1.36 2.33 20.56
C VAL A 307 0.47 3.17 21.45
N GLU A 308 1.09 3.84 22.44
CA GLU A 308 0.38 4.71 23.37
C GLU A 308 0.15 6.12 22.81
N SER A 309 0.99 6.56 21.88
CA SER A 309 0.89 7.86 21.20
C SER A 309 1.46 7.76 19.78
N LEU A 310 0.93 8.60 18.90
CA LEU A 310 1.50 8.90 17.58
C LEU A 310 2.08 10.32 17.52
N ASP A 311 2.16 11.01 18.65
CA ASP A 311 2.91 12.25 18.76
C ASP A 311 4.39 11.96 18.43
N GLY A 312 5.05 12.86 17.75
CA GLY A 312 6.43 12.66 17.34
C GLY A 312 6.64 12.03 15.96
N MET A 313 5.62 11.39 15.35
CA MET A 313 5.77 10.95 13.95
C MET A 313 5.81 12.12 12.94
N THR A 314 5.30 13.29 13.32
CA THR A 314 5.36 14.47 12.48
C THR A 314 6.63 15.23 12.77
N PRO A 315 7.51 15.48 11.78
CA PRO A 315 8.71 16.27 11.99
C PRO A 315 8.33 17.65 12.54
N ALA A 316 9.15 18.18 13.41
CA ALA A 316 8.96 19.54 13.90
C ALA A 316 8.84 20.52 12.70
N VAL A 317 7.84 21.40 12.75
CA VAL A 317 7.65 22.42 11.71
C VAL A 317 8.92 23.26 11.62
N VAL A 318 9.47 23.38 10.40
CA VAL A 318 10.62 24.23 10.17
C VAL A 318 10.20 25.68 10.38
N SER A 319 10.72 26.30 11.41
CA SER A 319 10.27 27.62 11.85
C SER A 319 10.89 28.78 11.06
N ASN A 320 11.85 28.51 10.15
CA ASN A 320 12.69 29.52 9.52
C ASN A 320 13.20 30.53 10.56
N SER A 321 13.82 29.99 11.61
CA SER A 321 14.31 30.77 12.73
C SER A 321 15.60 30.19 13.28
N TYR A 322 16.28 31.00 14.08
CA TYR A 322 17.36 30.51 14.91
C TYR A 322 17.25 31.07 16.32
N LYS A 323 17.73 30.27 17.28
CA LYS A 323 17.76 30.60 18.70
C LYS A 323 19.17 30.36 19.22
N TYR A 324 19.66 31.30 19.99
CA TYR A 324 20.89 31.14 20.75
C TYR A 324 20.56 31.13 22.23
N TYR A 325 21.04 30.13 22.90
CA TYR A 325 20.91 29.94 24.35
C TYR A 325 22.24 30.24 25.01
N ASN A 326 22.21 31.03 26.09
CA ASN A 326 23.38 31.27 26.92
C ASN A 326 23.76 30.02 27.75
N ALA A 327 24.81 30.13 28.55
CA ALA A 327 25.30 29.01 29.38
C ALA A 327 24.29 28.54 30.45
N ASP A 328 23.39 29.41 30.87
CA ASP A 328 22.34 29.12 31.85
C ASP A 328 21.12 28.45 31.18
N GLY A 329 21.09 28.33 29.85
CA GLY A 329 20.00 27.77 29.09
C GLY A 329 18.90 28.78 28.73
N ASP A 330 19.09 30.06 29.04
CA ASP A 330 18.13 31.09 28.66
C ASP A 330 18.30 31.50 27.20
N VAL A 331 17.19 31.84 26.55
CA VAL A 331 17.16 32.31 25.17
C VAL A 331 17.70 33.75 25.11
N ALA A 332 18.95 33.90 24.70
CA ALA A 332 19.59 35.21 24.51
C ALA A 332 19.21 35.85 23.17
N ILE A 333 19.02 35.03 22.10
CA ILE A 333 18.60 35.47 20.78
C ILE A 333 17.51 34.56 20.26
N ASN A 334 16.45 35.14 19.71
CA ASN A 334 15.42 34.45 18.98
C ASN A 334 15.01 35.30 17.78
N ARG A 335 15.30 34.81 16.58
CA ARG A 335 15.11 35.58 15.34
C ARG A 335 14.41 34.72 14.27
N THR A 336 13.47 35.34 13.57
CA THR A 336 12.90 34.78 12.33
C THR A 336 13.82 35.15 11.17
N ILE A 337 14.13 34.19 10.31
CA ILE A 337 14.93 34.40 9.10
C ILE A 337 14.04 35.07 8.05
N GLY A 338 14.47 36.22 7.56
CA GLY A 338 13.76 36.98 6.55
C GLY A 338 14.39 36.89 5.17
N GLN A 339 15.72 36.70 5.11
CA GLN A 339 16.46 36.60 3.86
C GLN A 339 17.53 35.50 4.01
N SER A 340 17.86 34.83 2.92
CA SER A 340 18.84 33.76 2.88
C SER A 340 19.68 33.82 1.62
N TYR A 341 21.00 33.78 1.79
CA TYR A 341 21.97 33.83 0.70
C TYR A 341 22.97 32.70 0.80
N TYR A 342 23.57 32.29 -0.32
CA TYR A 342 24.68 31.36 -0.32
C TYR A 342 25.82 31.81 -1.20
N LYS A 343 27.03 31.34 -0.87
CA LYS A 343 28.26 31.56 -1.62
C LYS A 343 29.03 30.24 -1.70
N GLU A 344 29.41 29.87 -2.92
CA GLU A 344 30.27 28.70 -3.15
C GLU A 344 31.70 29.15 -3.44
N TYR A 345 32.65 28.50 -2.78
CA TYR A 345 34.06 28.76 -3.01
C TYR A 345 34.91 27.55 -2.62
N LYS A 346 35.73 27.07 -3.58
CA LYS A 346 36.66 25.95 -3.41
C LYS A 346 36.07 24.73 -2.72
N GLY A 347 34.91 24.24 -3.22
CA GLY A 347 34.26 23.04 -2.69
C GLY A 347 33.51 23.23 -1.37
N ASN A 348 33.39 24.46 -0.91
CA ASN A 348 32.63 24.80 0.29
C ASN A 348 31.40 25.67 -0.08
N THR A 349 30.34 25.50 0.66
CA THR A 349 29.15 26.35 0.59
C THR A 349 29.00 27.11 1.90
N THR A 350 28.84 28.42 1.82
CA THR A 350 28.53 29.27 2.98
C THR A 350 27.09 29.75 2.84
N PHE A 351 26.26 29.43 3.82
CA PHE A 351 24.88 29.87 3.94
C PHE A 351 24.81 31.06 4.91
N TYR A 352 24.06 32.08 4.53
CA TYR A 352 23.81 33.28 5.32
C TYR A 352 22.34 33.37 5.65
N PHE A 353 22.01 33.40 6.93
CA PHE A 353 20.67 33.54 7.43
C PHE A 353 20.52 34.92 8.09
N ILE A 354 19.79 35.78 7.44
CA ILE A 354 19.62 37.17 7.86
C ILE A 354 18.25 37.29 8.54
N PRO A 355 18.21 37.87 9.76
CA PRO A 355 16.94 38.06 10.45
C PRO A 355 16.00 38.98 9.67
N LYS A 356 14.71 38.84 9.90
CA LYS A 356 13.67 39.61 9.20
C LYS A 356 13.82 41.12 9.39
N ASP A 357 14.39 41.54 10.51
CA ASP A 357 14.67 42.92 10.88
C ASP A 357 16.11 43.36 10.51
N GLY A 358 16.86 42.49 9.81
CA GLY A 358 18.22 42.75 9.35
C GLY A 358 18.33 43.06 7.87
N SER A 359 19.52 43.41 7.40
CA SER A 359 19.85 43.62 5.99
C SER A 359 21.07 42.82 5.57
N LYS A 360 21.26 42.62 4.25
CA LYS A 360 22.41 41.91 3.68
C LYS A 360 23.74 42.51 4.08
N THR A 361 23.81 43.82 4.31
CA THR A 361 25.00 44.54 4.71
C THR A 361 25.22 44.61 6.22
N ASP A 362 24.17 44.28 6.98
CA ASP A 362 24.26 44.24 8.44
C ASP A 362 24.76 42.86 8.87
N SER A 363 25.93 42.88 9.52
CA SER A 363 26.52 41.64 10.03
C SER A 363 26.04 41.28 11.44
N TYR A 364 25.25 42.12 12.09
CA TYR A 364 24.76 41.86 13.44
C TYR A 364 23.63 40.79 13.45
N ASN A 365 23.80 39.85 14.35
CA ASN A 365 22.83 38.79 14.59
C ASN A 365 22.54 37.86 13.39
N ARG A 366 23.29 37.93 12.30
CA ARG A 366 23.16 36.94 11.22
C ARG A 366 23.91 35.66 11.56
N VAL A 367 23.35 34.52 11.12
CA VAL A 367 24.05 33.24 11.17
C VAL A 367 24.75 32.99 9.85
N GLU A 368 26.04 32.63 9.92
CA GLU A 368 26.81 32.14 8.78
C GLU A 368 27.21 30.68 9.04
N LEU A 369 26.75 29.78 8.18
CA LEU A 369 27.10 28.37 8.22
C LEU A 369 27.91 28.03 6.98
N LYS A 370 29.20 27.70 7.16
CA LYS A 370 30.08 27.25 6.08
C LYS A 370 30.34 25.77 6.23
N VAL A 371 30.07 25.01 5.19
CA VAL A 371 30.22 23.55 5.15
C VAL A 371 30.90 23.12 3.86
N SER A 372 31.56 21.96 3.89
CA SER A 372 31.98 21.29 2.66
C SER A 372 30.72 20.90 1.87
N SER A 373 30.77 21.09 0.55
CA SER A 373 29.56 20.84 -0.31
C SER A 373 29.17 19.37 -0.37
N ASP A 374 30.05 18.44 -0.01
CA ASP A 374 29.77 17.00 0.12
C ASP A 374 28.88 16.67 1.33
N LEU A 375 28.75 17.58 2.29
CA LEU A 375 27.82 17.43 3.41
C LEU A 375 26.36 17.73 3.05
N ILE A 376 26.12 18.32 1.88
CA ILE A 376 24.75 18.54 1.37
C ILE A 376 24.18 17.20 0.87
N ASN A 377 23.03 16.81 1.38
CA ASN A 377 22.38 15.51 1.14
C ASN A 377 23.12 14.28 1.75
N ALA A 378 24.06 14.50 2.67
CA ALA A 378 24.78 13.42 3.35
C ALA A 378 23.96 12.71 4.46
N GLY A 379 22.75 13.20 4.74
CA GLY A 379 21.93 12.76 5.86
C GLY A 379 22.21 13.55 7.14
N GLU A 380 21.85 12.99 8.28
CA GLU A 380 22.16 13.59 9.58
C GLU A 380 23.64 13.39 9.92
N ILE A 381 24.31 14.47 10.24
CA ILE A 381 25.73 14.51 10.56
C ILE A 381 25.87 14.78 12.05
N GLN A 382 26.55 13.90 12.76
CA GLN A 382 26.97 14.15 14.14
C GLN A 382 28.21 15.07 14.13
N LEU A 383 28.07 16.28 14.61
CA LEU A 383 29.12 17.27 14.53
C LEU A 383 30.43 16.84 15.24
N ALA A 384 30.30 16.02 16.28
CA ALA A 384 31.43 15.42 16.96
C ALA A 384 32.27 14.48 16.07
N SER A 385 31.69 13.93 15.01
CA SER A 385 32.36 13.05 14.05
C SER A 385 33.12 13.80 12.95
N LEU A 386 32.87 15.09 12.79
CA LEU A 386 33.64 15.95 11.90
C LEU A 386 34.99 16.22 12.57
N ALA A 387 35.95 15.34 12.30
CA ALA A 387 37.24 15.38 12.91
C ALA A 387 37.88 16.77 12.76
N ALA A 388 38.33 17.32 13.85
CA ALA A 388 38.92 18.64 13.94
C ALA A 388 40.18 18.84 13.04
N ASN A 389 40.58 17.83 12.27
CA ASN A 389 41.90 17.76 11.66
C ASN A 389 41.99 17.22 10.25
N THR A 390 40.89 17.04 9.51
CA THR A 390 41.05 16.66 8.11
C THR A 390 40.73 17.85 7.22
N SER A 391 41.64 18.20 6.37
CA SER A 391 41.54 19.25 5.34
C SER A 391 40.41 19.06 4.34
N THR A 392 39.56 18.08 4.53
CA THR A 392 38.51 17.64 3.59
C THR A 392 37.09 18.01 4.01
N SER A 393 36.82 18.22 5.30
CA SER A 393 35.43 18.53 5.74
C SER A 393 35.43 19.83 6.54
N VAL A 394 34.99 20.90 5.93
CA VAL A 394 34.85 22.21 6.56
C VAL A 394 33.50 22.33 7.22
N PHE A 395 33.51 22.63 8.51
CA PHE A 395 32.33 23.11 9.22
C PHE A 395 32.76 24.36 9.99
N ASP A 396 32.14 25.51 9.70
CA ASP A 396 32.39 26.77 10.39
C ASP A 396 31.05 27.48 10.61
N LEU A 397 30.78 27.86 11.84
CA LEU A 397 29.50 28.47 12.23
C LEU A 397 29.79 29.76 12.98
N LYS A 398 29.17 30.84 12.53
CA LYS A 398 29.31 32.17 13.13
C LYS A 398 27.91 32.73 13.38
N LEU A 399 27.79 33.33 14.57
CA LEU A 399 26.71 34.24 14.89
C LEU A 399 27.35 35.62 15.07
N ASN A 400 27.12 36.50 14.10
CA ASN A 400 27.75 37.83 14.11
C ASN A 400 27.03 38.80 15.05
N GLY A 401 27.79 39.64 15.73
CA GLY A 401 27.36 40.59 16.76
C GLY A 401 28.14 40.42 18.05
N SER A 402 27.57 40.84 19.16
CA SER A 402 28.22 40.72 20.50
C SER A 402 28.30 39.29 21.02
N TYR A 403 27.80 38.34 20.24
CA TYR A 403 27.69 36.92 20.57
C TYR A 403 28.48 36.12 19.55
N MET A 404 29.14 35.25 19.99
CA MET A 404 30.15 34.46 19.58
C MET A 404 30.06 33.42 18.54
N LEU A 405 31.07 33.17 18.08
CA LEU A 405 31.67 32.21 17.21
C LEU A 405 31.64 30.80 17.77
N LEU A 406 30.90 29.92 17.11
CA LEU A 406 31.13 28.50 17.16
C LEU A 406 32.06 28.16 15.98
N GLN A 407 33.37 28.22 16.21
CA GLN A 407 34.33 27.86 15.17
C GLN A 407 34.85 26.46 15.36
N SER A 408 34.71 25.61 14.33
CA SER A 408 35.58 24.47 14.21
C SER A 408 36.74 24.85 13.28
N TYR A 409 37.92 24.93 13.80
CA TYR A 409 39.11 25.12 12.97
C TYR A 409 39.61 23.78 12.43
N ALA A 410 39.81 23.72 11.13
CA ALA A 410 40.82 22.85 10.57
C ALA A 410 42.16 23.22 11.17
N ALA A 411 42.90 22.25 11.67
CA ALA A 411 44.12 22.38 12.39
C ALA A 411 45.09 23.47 11.89
N GLY A 412 45.60 24.25 12.79
CA GLY A 412 46.79 25.08 12.55
C GLY A 412 46.88 26.41 13.26
N HIS A 413 45.82 26.93 13.82
CA HIS A 413 45.90 28.20 14.58
C HIS A 413 45.19 28.05 15.92
N GLY A 414 45.93 28.24 16.95
CA GLY A 414 45.77 27.94 18.35
C GLY A 414 44.58 28.51 19.14
N TYR A 415 43.40 28.43 18.64
CA TYR A 415 42.15 28.70 19.37
C TYR A 415 41.19 27.54 19.10
N GLY A 416 41.40 26.46 19.82
CA GLY A 416 40.67 25.23 19.64
C GLY A 416 39.30 25.28 20.27
N ASN A 417 38.29 25.54 19.49
CA ASN A 417 36.91 25.25 19.84
C ASN A 417 36.43 24.09 18.99
N THR A 418 36.36 22.92 19.56
CA THR A 418 35.68 21.79 18.94
C THR A 418 34.19 21.95 19.19
N PRO A 419 33.33 22.02 18.16
CA PRO A 419 31.92 21.84 18.35
C PRO A 419 31.74 20.38 18.81
N ASN A 420 31.47 20.21 20.08
CA ASN A 420 31.66 18.90 20.64
C ASN A 420 30.39 18.06 20.62
N ASN A 421 29.21 18.66 20.49
CA ASN A 421 27.96 17.95 20.45
C ASN A 421 26.99 18.68 19.56
N GLY A 422 26.21 17.92 18.80
CA GLY A 422 25.13 18.44 18.02
C GLY A 422 24.98 17.75 16.68
N THR A 423 23.95 18.13 15.98
CA THR A 423 23.58 17.54 14.70
C THR A 423 23.42 18.61 13.62
N LEU A 424 23.75 18.25 12.40
CA LEU A 424 23.52 19.04 11.21
C LEU A 424 22.87 18.17 10.14
N THR A 425 21.78 18.64 9.57
CA THR A 425 21.19 18.07 8.37
C THR A 425 21.04 19.16 7.33
N ILE A 426 21.55 18.92 6.13
CA ILE A 426 21.35 19.80 4.98
C ILE A 426 20.84 18.94 3.83
N THR A 427 19.62 19.23 3.36
CA THR A 427 19.08 18.62 2.15
C THR A 427 18.78 19.68 1.11
N LYS A 428 19.02 19.34 -0.17
CA LYS A 428 18.66 20.16 -1.32
C LYS A 428 17.80 19.31 -2.24
N ASP A 429 16.58 19.76 -2.50
CA ASP A 429 15.67 19.08 -3.42
C ASP A 429 15.98 19.37 -4.90
N ALA A 430 15.31 18.65 -5.82
CA ALA A 430 15.48 18.83 -7.24
C ALA A 430 15.04 20.22 -7.75
N SER A 431 14.21 20.94 -6.98
CA SER A 431 13.75 22.30 -7.28
C SER A 431 14.70 23.37 -6.74
N GLY A 432 15.77 22.97 -6.05
CA GLY A 432 16.76 23.88 -5.48
C GLY A 432 16.41 24.43 -4.10
N ASN A 433 15.33 23.94 -3.46
CA ASN A 433 15.04 24.32 -2.08
C ASN A 433 15.96 23.56 -1.12
N TYR A 434 16.38 24.24 -0.10
CA TYR A 434 17.16 23.66 1.00
C TYR A 434 16.28 23.47 2.22
N THR A 435 16.54 22.38 2.95
CA THR A 435 16.09 22.21 4.33
C THR A 435 17.33 22.04 5.18
N ILE A 436 17.50 22.90 6.16
CA ILE A 436 18.67 22.93 7.06
C ILE A 436 18.17 22.87 8.49
N SER A 437 18.64 21.89 9.24
CA SER A 437 18.43 21.76 10.68
C SER A 437 19.77 21.66 11.35
N LEU A 438 20.00 22.51 12.32
CA LEU A 438 21.25 22.60 13.06
C LEU A 438 20.92 22.72 14.54
N ASP A 439 21.50 21.84 15.34
CA ASP A 439 21.57 21.95 16.80
C ASP A 439 23.04 21.80 17.22
N VAL A 440 23.63 22.87 17.68
CA VAL A 440 25.03 22.91 18.09
C VAL A 440 25.14 23.33 19.55
N ARG A 441 25.76 22.49 20.35
CA ARG A 441 26.15 22.80 21.73
C ARG A 441 27.64 22.99 21.81
N ASN A 442 28.04 24.13 22.35
CA ASN A 442 29.42 24.46 22.57
C ASN A 442 29.94 23.87 23.90
N LYS A 443 31.05 23.17 23.85
CA LYS A 443 31.74 22.69 25.03
C LYS A 443 33.14 23.26 25.03
N TYR A 444 33.39 24.24 25.90
CA TYR A 444 34.70 24.87 26.03
C TYR A 444 35.66 24.03 26.82
N SER A 445 36.87 23.97 26.33
CA SER A 445 38.04 23.79 27.17
C SER A 445 38.93 25.01 26.98
N ASN A 446 38.99 25.87 27.97
CA ASN A 446 39.97 26.95 28.24
C ASN A 446 39.61 28.40 27.89
N ASN A 447 39.59 29.18 28.95
CA ASN A 447 40.08 30.52 29.23
C ASN A 447 39.63 31.75 28.41
N TYR A 448 38.63 31.68 27.55
CA TYR A 448 38.05 32.89 26.97
C TYR A 448 36.59 33.03 27.38
N THR A 449 36.38 33.69 28.50
CA THR A 449 35.04 33.90 29.08
C THR A 449 34.29 35.08 28.48
N GLU A 450 34.84 35.75 27.48
CA GLU A 450 34.20 36.98 26.99
C GLU A 450 33.13 36.78 25.93
N ASN A 451 33.05 35.61 25.34
CA ASN A 451 32.10 35.39 24.21
C ASN A 451 31.49 34.00 24.16
N GLY A 452 30.74 33.61 25.14
CA GLY A 452 29.95 32.38 25.12
C GLY A 452 30.69 31.19 25.75
N GLY A 453 30.53 31.03 27.04
CA GLY A 453 31.09 29.95 27.83
C GLY A 453 30.56 28.57 27.51
N ASP A 454 31.00 27.58 28.29
CA ASP A 454 30.49 26.20 28.27
C ASP A 454 28.97 26.16 28.25
N ASN A 455 28.43 25.21 27.49
CA ASN A 455 26.98 24.92 27.39
C ASN A 455 26.11 25.92 26.60
N THR A 456 26.70 26.86 25.85
CA THR A 456 25.88 27.66 24.93
C THR A 456 25.38 26.80 23.76
N GLN A 457 24.21 27.10 23.24
CA GLN A 457 23.57 26.33 22.16
C GLN A 457 23.04 27.24 21.06
N LEU A 458 23.24 26.86 19.82
CA LEU A 458 22.57 27.47 18.66
C LEU A 458 21.70 26.42 18.00
N VAL A 459 20.41 26.70 17.89
CA VAL A 459 19.46 25.91 17.13
C VAL A 459 18.98 26.73 15.93
N LEU A 460 19.03 26.15 14.72
CA LEU A 460 18.58 26.78 13.50
C LEU A 460 17.77 25.81 12.69
N ASP A 461 16.58 26.24 12.28
CA ASP A 461 15.72 25.53 11.32
C ASP A 461 15.41 26.46 10.16
N PHE A 462 15.67 25.97 8.95
CA PHE A 462 15.41 26.72 7.72
C PHE A 462 14.85 25.80 6.61
N LYS A 463 13.88 26.33 5.89
CA LYS A 463 13.40 25.72 4.65
C LYS A 463 13.10 26.81 3.65
N GLY A 464 13.70 26.75 2.48
CA GLY A 464 13.50 27.72 1.41
C GLY A 464 14.61 27.71 0.38
N THR A 465 14.57 28.69 -0.50
CA THR A 465 15.59 28.96 -1.51
C THR A 465 16.64 29.93 -0.99
N PHE A 466 17.82 29.85 -1.52
CA PHE A 466 18.88 30.84 -1.26
C PHE A 466 19.17 31.64 -2.53
N GLU A 467 19.27 32.94 -2.37
CA GLU A 467 19.82 33.80 -3.40
C GLU A 467 21.35 33.71 -3.42
N LYS A 468 21.97 33.86 -4.56
CA LYS A 468 23.44 33.95 -4.63
C LYS A 468 23.91 35.23 -4.00
N TYR A 469 24.92 35.10 -3.11
CA TYR A 469 25.45 36.23 -2.36
C TYR A 469 26.24 37.20 -3.24
#